data_22d71686e819623d37a58125ffd63e58
#
_entry.id   22d71686e819623d37a58125ffd63e58
#
_cell.length_a   1.000
_cell.length_b   1.000
_cell.length_c   1.000
_cell.angle_alpha   90.00
_cell.angle_beta   90.00
_cell.angle_gamma   90.00
#
_symmetry.space_group_name_H-M   'P 1'
#
loop_
_entity.id
_entity.type
_entity.pdbx_description
1 polymer ?
#
loop_
_entity_poly.entity_id
_entity_poly.type
_entity_poly.pdbx_seq_one_letter_code
_entity_poly.pdbx_strand_id
1 'polypeptide(L)'
;MSYTVLARRYRSTTFENIVGQEPISKTLRNAIDSERTAHAYLFSGTRGVGKTSMARIFARELNRSDSLTEEEAIGNAILRGEDLDVIEIDGASNRGVQEARDLIASAGLAPSRCTYRIYIIDEVHMLTTPAFNALLKTMEEPPSHVKFILCTTEPHKVPATIQSRCQRFDFRAIPSAKIAEHLSFVLKEEGVKADNSVIAEVARLGNGSMRDSLSILDRLLAGGSKTINADEMEELLGLPSQTAVSSLCSAIATNDMQKAFEASDCLIASGVALDRCLEVLSSSLRHGLIARVCGEHSPLLELSDESRKEATVLGNQLDEATITHMIALCDATGREVRRGGSGRALFDATIARLCMTGQLAEAGAVLSGNNLATTTSTKKKRINTLSTSQEAPKKQTATIEAIKPVASEKVTNSIPEVQVTPSITTTKITVEQALKAIAETPGLKRIAKYLQIVQLEINTISFAINNEGRESTNYILAQEQKIAEVLSTLANRKVTVSISAS
;
A
#
# COMPACT_ATOMS: atom_id res chain seq x y z
N MET A 1 33.23 -1.17 21.38
CA MET A 1 31.84 -0.69 21.50
C MET A 1 31.02 -1.42 20.46
N SER A 2 29.83 -1.95 20.79
CA SER A 2 28.97 -2.57 19.81
C SER A 2 28.43 -1.50 18.86
N TYR A 3 28.40 -1.78 17.56
CA TYR A 3 27.85 -0.87 16.56
C TYR A 3 26.34 -0.66 16.82
N THR A 4 25.89 0.58 16.78
CA THR A 4 24.48 0.95 16.92
C THR A 4 24.00 1.52 15.60
N VAL A 5 22.93 0.95 15.03
CA VAL A 5 22.34 1.40 13.76
C VAL A 5 21.94 2.88 13.78
N LEU A 6 22.10 3.59 12.67
CA LEU A 6 21.85 5.04 12.56
C LEU A 6 20.45 5.44 13.02
N ALA A 7 19.42 4.66 12.66
CA ALA A 7 18.05 4.91 13.07
C ALA A 7 17.83 4.91 14.60
N ARG A 8 18.72 4.29 15.38
CA ARG A 8 18.69 4.34 16.84
C ARG A 8 19.60 5.44 17.38
N ARG A 9 20.79 5.62 16.79
CA ARG A 9 21.79 6.61 17.24
C ARG A 9 21.36 8.06 17.01
N TYR A 10 20.72 8.33 15.87
CA TYR A 10 20.20 9.65 15.50
C TYR A 10 18.69 9.81 15.79
N ARG A 11 18.14 9.03 16.73
CA ARG A 11 16.77 9.22 17.19
C ARG A 11 16.66 10.56 17.90
N SER A 12 15.65 11.36 17.51
CA SER A 12 15.34 12.64 18.16
C SER A 12 15.16 12.48 19.66
N THR A 13 15.75 13.38 20.43
CA THR A 13 15.73 13.40 21.90
C THR A 13 15.01 14.60 22.48
N THR A 14 14.70 15.61 21.65
CA THR A 14 13.98 16.82 22.05
C THR A 14 12.90 17.17 21.03
N PHE A 15 11.92 18.00 21.41
CA PHE A 15 10.86 18.44 20.51
C PHE A 15 11.39 19.23 19.29
N GLU A 16 12.50 19.96 19.45
CA GLU A 16 13.14 20.74 18.40
C GLU A 16 13.76 19.85 17.31
N ASN A 17 14.27 18.70 17.72
CA ASN A 17 15.00 17.79 16.83
C ASN A 17 14.06 16.84 16.06
N ILE A 18 12.75 16.87 16.30
CA ILE A 18 11.80 16.06 15.54
C ILE A 18 11.54 16.71 14.19
N VAL A 19 11.89 15.99 13.14
CA VAL A 19 11.78 16.45 11.76
C VAL A 19 10.34 16.24 11.24
N GLY A 20 9.76 17.28 10.66
CA GLY A 20 8.49 17.21 9.89
C GLY A 20 7.21 17.18 10.72
N GLN A 21 7.31 17.24 12.06
CA GLN A 21 6.15 17.20 12.97
C GLN A 21 6.06 18.44 13.87
N GLU A 22 6.56 19.58 13.40
CA GLU A 22 6.65 20.82 14.17
C GLU A 22 5.31 21.28 14.77
N PRO A 23 4.15 21.17 14.07
CA PRO A 23 2.85 21.55 14.65
C PRO A 23 2.45 20.70 15.86
N ILE A 24 2.76 19.39 15.81
CA ILE A 24 2.49 18.46 16.91
C ILE A 24 3.40 18.78 18.10
N SER A 25 4.71 18.93 17.87
CA SER A 25 5.67 19.30 18.90
C SER A 25 5.28 20.58 19.63
N LYS A 26 4.91 21.61 18.86
CA LYS A 26 4.45 22.90 19.42
C LYS A 26 3.18 22.75 20.26
N THR A 27 2.21 21.97 19.79
CA THR A 27 0.94 21.77 20.51
C THR A 27 1.16 21.01 21.81
N LEU A 28 1.99 19.94 21.80
CA LEU A 28 2.30 19.16 23.00
C LEU A 28 3.08 19.99 24.02
N ARG A 29 4.03 20.83 23.58
CA ARG A 29 4.76 21.75 24.46
C ARG A 29 3.82 22.75 25.09
N ASN A 30 2.97 23.40 24.32
CA ASN A 30 1.98 24.37 24.85
C ASN A 30 1.02 23.71 25.87
N ALA A 31 0.66 22.43 25.67
CA ALA A 31 -0.16 21.70 26.61
C ALA A 31 0.55 21.45 27.96
N ILE A 32 1.86 21.22 27.93
CA ILE A 32 2.69 21.10 29.15
C ILE A 32 2.80 22.46 29.83
N ASP A 33 3.21 23.52 29.10
CA ASP A 33 3.45 24.86 29.64
C ASP A 33 2.16 25.49 30.25
N SER A 34 0.99 25.08 29.73
CA SER A 34 -0.31 25.56 30.25
C SER A 34 -0.95 24.60 31.26
N GLU A 35 -0.26 23.54 31.68
CA GLU A 35 -0.77 22.48 32.58
C GLU A 35 -2.08 21.83 32.11
N ARG A 36 -2.36 21.85 30.80
CA ARG A 36 -3.59 21.32 30.19
C ARG A 36 -3.32 20.01 29.46
N THR A 37 -2.73 19.05 30.17
CA THR A 37 -2.39 17.75 29.60
C THR A 37 -3.53 16.75 29.79
N ALA A 38 -3.95 16.09 28.71
CA ALA A 38 -4.94 15.01 28.75
C ALA A 38 -4.39 13.77 29.47
N HIS A 39 -5.30 12.87 29.88
CA HIS A 39 -4.92 11.58 30.45
C HIS A 39 -4.54 10.53 29.40
N ALA A 40 -5.03 10.68 28.15
CA ALA A 40 -4.74 9.74 27.08
C ALA A 40 -4.52 10.47 25.74
N TYR A 41 -3.53 9.98 25.01
CA TYR A 41 -3.11 10.46 23.70
C TYR A 41 -3.11 9.34 22.68
N LEU A 42 -3.51 9.63 21.44
CA LEU A 42 -3.42 8.69 20.33
C LEU A 42 -2.59 9.31 19.21
N PHE A 43 -1.39 8.78 18.99
CA PHE A 43 -0.49 9.16 17.91
C PHE A 43 -0.69 8.22 16.72
N SER A 44 -1.28 8.72 15.63
CA SER A 44 -1.55 7.95 14.42
C SER A 44 -0.71 8.43 13.25
N GLY A 45 -0.35 7.54 12.33
CA GLY A 45 0.42 7.86 11.13
C GLY A 45 1.29 6.71 10.64
N THR A 46 1.86 6.86 9.46
CA THR A 46 2.70 5.83 8.84
C THR A 46 3.91 5.43 9.71
N ARG A 47 4.52 4.28 9.40
CA ARG A 47 5.70 3.80 10.11
C ARG A 47 6.89 4.77 9.92
N GLY A 48 7.73 4.93 10.94
CA GLY A 48 9.01 5.65 10.84
C GLY A 48 8.93 7.18 10.83
N VAL A 49 7.73 7.78 11.07
CA VAL A 49 7.51 9.24 11.09
C VAL A 49 7.76 9.90 12.46
N GLY A 50 8.21 9.13 13.46
CA GLY A 50 8.60 9.66 14.77
C GLY A 50 7.57 9.50 15.89
N LYS A 51 6.49 8.71 15.75
CA LYS A 51 5.44 8.52 16.79
C LYS A 51 6.01 8.10 18.14
N THR A 52 6.73 6.99 18.19
CA THR A 52 7.33 6.46 19.43
C THR A 52 8.42 7.38 19.98
N SER A 53 9.19 8.06 19.12
CA SER A 53 10.16 9.06 19.56
C SER A 53 9.48 10.25 20.21
N MET A 54 8.42 10.77 19.60
CA MET A 54 7.59 11.84 20.17
C MET A 54 6.98 11.41 21.51
N ALA A 55 6.48 10.17 21.61
CA ALA A 55 5.92 9.64 22.85
C ALA A 55 6.93 9.65 24.00
N ARG A 56 8.16 9.22 23.74
CA ARG A 56 9.24 9.25 24.75
C ARG A 56 9.66 10.66 25.13
N ILE A 57 9.80 11.57 24.14
CA ILE A 57 10.11 12.98 24.40
C ILE A 57 8.99 13.63 25.22
N PHE A 58 7.74 13.40 24.86
CA PHE A 58 6.60 13.93 25.58
C PHE A 58 6.53 13.36 27.01
N ALA A 59 6.77 12.06 27.19
CA ALA A 59 6.84 11.43 28.51
C ALA A 59 7.96 11.99 29.38
N ARG A 60 9.13 12.28 28.78
CA ARG A 60 10.25 12.94 29.46
C ARG A 60 9.86 14.34 29.93
N GLU A 61 9.30 15.16 29.05
CA GLU A 61 8.92 16.54 29.40
C GLU A 61 7.79 16.62 30.42
N LEU A 62 6.83 15.65 30.42
CA LEU A 62 5.80 15.52 31.45
C LEU A 62 6.35 15.18 32.84
N ASN A 63 7.46 14.46 32.87
CA ASN A 63 8.15 14.01 34.11
C ASN A 63 9.40 14.82 34.43
N ARG A 64 9.50 16.02 33.87
CA ARG A 64 10.62 16.92 34.15
C ARG A 64 10.65 17.28 35.63
N SER A 65 11.83 17.18 36.24
CA SER A 65 12.07 17.46 37.66
C SER A 65 12.90 18.73 37.84
N ASP A 66 12.71 19.44 38.92
CA ASP A 66 13.51 20.62 39.28
C ASP A 66 14.91 20.26 39.81
N SER A 67 15.21 19.00 40.04
CA SER A 67 16.48 18.48 40.51
C SER A 67 17.41 18.14 39.36
N LEU A 68 18.38 19.01 39.03
CA LEU A 68 19.25 18.90 37.85
C LEU A 68 20.04 17.59 37.73
N THR A 69 20.42 16.93 38.80
CA THR A 69 21.27 15.72 38.79
C THR A 69 20.43 14.45 38.53
N GLU A 70 19.21 14.38 39.03
CA GLU A 70 18.30 13.24 38.81
C GLU A 70 17.56 13.40 37.50
N GLU A 71 17.25 14.62 37.06
CA GLU A 71 16.53 14.91 35.80
C GLU A 71 17.22 14.32 34.59
N GLU A 72 18.55 14.50 34.47
CA GLU A 72 19.25 13.99 33.29
C GLU A 72 19.29 12.45 33.25
N ALA A 73 19.48 11.81 34.41
CA ALA A 73 19.51 10.36 34.52
C ALA A 73 18.12 9.75 34.18
N ILE A 74 17.04 10.31 34.74
CA ILE A 74 15.65 9.89 34.50
C ILE A 74 15.29 10.18 33.05
N GLY A 75 15.56 11.39 32.55
CA GLY A 75 15.27 11.77 31.18
C GLY A 75 15.97 10.86 30.17
N ASN A 76 17.22 10.49 30.39
CA ASN A 76 17.95 9.56 29.55
C ASN A 76 17.40 8.12 29.65
N ALA A 77 16.95 7.67 30.82
CA ALA A 77 16.29 6.38 30.98
C ALA A 77 14.97 6.33 30.21
N ILE A 78 14.14 7.38 30.30
CA ILE A 78 12.89 7.51 29.53
C ILE A 78 13.17 7.46 28.01
N LEU A 79 14.13 8.21 27.52
CA LEU A 79 14.48 8.21 26.11
C LEU A 79 15.00 6.85 25.60
N ARG A 80 15.63 6.05 26.47
CA ARG A 80 16.03 4.67 26.16
C ARG A 80 14.89 3.66 26.27
N GLY A 81 13.78 4.01 26.98
CA GLY A 81 12.67 3.11 27.28
C GLY A 81 13.00 2.14 28.42
N GLU A 82 13.81 2.55 29.39
CA GLU A 82 14.35 1.76 30.50
C GLU A 82 13.89 2.32 31.87
N ASP A 83 12.96 3.28 31.88
CA ASP A 83 12.49 3.91 33.11
C ASP A 83 11.41 3.10 33.82
N LEU A 84 11.39 3.18 35.17
CA LEU A 84 10.43 2.44 36.01
C LEU A 84 9.00 3.00 35.98
N ASP A 85 8.87 4.30 35.78
CA ASP A 85 7.58 4.99 35.77
C ASP A 85 7.06 5.28 34.35
N VAL A 86 7.92 5.12 33.32
CA VAL A 86 7.53 5.22 31.91
C VAL A 86 7.66 3.84 31.25
N ILE A 87 6.57 3.12 31.22
CA ILE A 87 6.51 1.73 30.76
C ILE A 87 6.16 1.71 29.28
N GLU A 88 7.08 1.22 28.45
CA GLU A 88 6.85 1.04 27.02
C GLU A 88 6.51 -0.40 26.70
N ILE A 89 5.40 -0.60 25.99
CA ILE A 89 4.87 -1.91 25.59
C ILE A 89 4.69 -1.92 24.08
N ASP A 90 5.25 -2.93 23.42
CA ASP A 90 4.97 -3.20 22.01
C ASP A 90 3.72 -4.10 21.90
N GLY A 91 2.63 -3.57 21.36
CA GLY A 91 1.39 -4.27 21.13
C GLY A 91 1.52 -5.45 20.17
N ALA A 92 2.55 -5.50 19.33
CA ALA A 92 2.79 -6.64 18.45
C ALA A 92 3.30 -7.87 19.23
N SER A 93 4.09 -7.65 20.28
CA SER A 93 4.65 -8.70 21.13
C SER A 93 3.73 -9.03 22.32
N ASN A 94 2.96 -8.05 22.79
CA ASN A 94 2.12 -8.14 24.02
C ASN A 94 0.63 -7.98 23.68
N ARG A 95 0.08 -8.90 22.88
CA ARG A 95 -1.30 -8.81 22.34
C ARG A 95 -2.39 -9.25 23.30
N GLY A 96 -2.02 -9.92 24.37
CA GLY A 96 -2.93 -10.70 25.20
C GLY A 96 -3.72 -9.85 26.20
N VAL A 97 -4.72 -10.50 26.79
CA VAL A 97 -5.57 -9.91 27.84
C VAL A 97 -4.82 -9.85 29.16
N GLN A 98 -3.92 -10.81 29.40
CA GLN A 98 -3.20 -10.90 30.66
C GLN A 98 -2.21 -9.75 30.80
N GLU A 99 -1.47 -9.45 29.73
CA GLU A 99 -0.53 -8.32 29.68
C GLU A 99 -1.27 -6.98 29.91
N ALA A 100 -2.45 -6.82 29.29
CA ALA A 100 -3.29 -5.65 29.53
C ALA A 100 -3.78 -5.56 30.99
N ARG A 101 -4.11 -6.70 31.63
CA ARG A 101 -4.53 -6.75 33.06
C ARG A 101 -3.38 -6.44 34.01
N ASP A 102 -2.18 -6.94 33.71
CA ASP A 102 -0.98 -6.68 34.51
C ASP A 102 -0.60 -5.20 34.45
N LEU A 103 -0.74 -4.58 33.25
CA LEU A 103 -0.61 -3.15 33.07
C LEU A 103 -1.61 -2.37 33.92
N ILE A 104 -2.90 -2.73 33.88
CA ILE A 104 -3.97 -2.10 34.68
C ILE A 104 -3.71 -2.25 36.17
N ALA A 105 -3.31 -3.43 36.62
CA ALA A 105 -3.00 -3.68 38.04
C ALA A 105 -1.84 -2.77 38.49
N SER A 106 -0.85 -2.57 37.63
CA SER A 106 0.27 -1.66 37.94
C SER A 106 -0.12 -0.18 37.87
N ALA A 107 -1.16 0.19 37.11
CA ALA A 107 -1.62 1.58 36.98
C ALA A 107 -2.20 2.15 38.31
N GLY A 108 -2.67 1.28 39.21
CA GLY A 108 -3.09 1.69 40.54
C GLY A 108 -1.97 2.09 41.50
N LEU A 109 -0.70 1.80 41.14
CA LEU A 109 0.46 2.12 41.98
C LEU A 109 0.93 3.55 41.69
N ALA A 110 1.27 4.28 42.74
CA ALA A 110 1.90 5.60 42.61
C ALA A 110 3.25 5.49 41.90
N PRO A 111 3.65 6.53 41.14
CA PRO A 111 4.98 6.57 40.55
C PRO A 111 6.07 6.55 41.61
N SER A 112 7.22 5.95 41.30
CA SER A 112 8.32 5.76 42.25
C SER A 112 9.15 7.02 42.42
N ARG A 113 9.38 7.76 41.32
CA ARG A 113 10.28 8.92 41.29
C ARG A 113 9.85 10.02 40.34
N CYS A 114 8.90 9.75 39.45
CA CYS A 114 8.37 10.70 38.49
C CYS A 114 7.06 11.34 38.97
N THR A 115 6.61 12.41 38.29
CA THR A 115 5.30 13.03 38.56
C THR A 115 4.17 12.15 38.06
N TYR A 116 4.34 11.56 36.87
CA TYR A 116 3.34 10.71 36.23
C TYR A 116 3.88 9.33 35.95
N ARG A 117 3.01 8.34 36.12
CA ARG A 117 3.21 6.99 35.58
C ARG A 117 2.65 6.93 34.17
N ILE A 118 3.51 6.74 33.17
CA ILE A 118 3.16 6.85 31.76
C ILE A 118 3.27 5.50 31.09
N TYR A 119 2.21 5.11 30.36
CA TYR A 119 2.18 3.90 29.56
C TYR A 119 2.22 4.26 28.09
N ILE A 120 3.33 3.94 27.41
CA ILE A 120 3.50 4.07 25.96
C ILE A 120 3.18 2.70 25.37
N ILE A 121 2.09 2.60 24.58
CA ILE A 121 1.72 1.37 23.89
C ILE A 121 1.95 1.59 22.39
N ASP A 122 3.03 1.01 21.87
CA ASP A 122 3.33 1.07 20.44
C ASP A 122 2.57 -0.02 19.69
N GLU A 123 2.22 0.24 18.42
CA GLU A 123 1.37 -0.58 17.56
C GLU A 123 0.10 -1.09 18.28
N VAL A 124 -0.56 -0.18 19.00
CA VAL A 124 -1.72 -0.51 19.86
C VAL A 124 -2.84 -1.25 19.10
N HIS A 125 -2.97 -1.05 17.79
CA HIS A 125 -3.95 -1.75 16.96
C HIS A 125 -3.76 -3.28 16.91
N MET A 126 -2.62 -3.79 17.37
CA MET A 126 -2.32 -5.21 17.46
C MET A 126 -2.90 -5.88 18.71
N LEU A 127 -3.40 -5.09 19.67
CA LEU A 127 -4.05 -5.64 20.86
C LEU A 127 -5.35 -6.34 20.48
N THR A 128 -5.67 -7.40 21.23
CA THR A 128 -6.95 -8.10 21.09
C THR A 128 -8.12 -7.27 21.61
N THR A 129 -9.33 -7.50 21.09
CA THR A 129 -10.54 -6.82 21.57
C THR A 129 -10.75 -6.95 23.09
N PRO A 130 -10.52 -8.12 23.71
CA PRO A 130 -10.60 -8.23 25.16
C PRO A 130 -9.53 -7.43 25.92
N ALA A 131 -8.32 -7.23 25.34
CA ALA A 131 -7.28 -6.38 25.92
C ALA A 131 -7.70 -4.90 25.88
N PHE A 132 -8.27 -4.43 24.75
CA PHE A 132 -8.86 -3.10 24.66
C PHE A 132 -9.96 -2.88 25.70
N ASN A 133 -10.88 -3.84 25.87
CA ASN A 133 -11.97 -3.76 26.85
C ASN A 133 -11.45 -3.69 28.28
N ALA A 134 -10.35 -4.35 28.58
CA ALA A 134 -9.72 -4.26 29.89
C ALA A 134 -9.17 -2.84 30.14
N LEU A 135 -8.54 -2.21 29.14
CA LEU A 135 -8.01 -0.85 29.25
C LEU A 135 -9.09 0.23 29.38
N LEU A 136 -10.28 0.01 28.82
CA LEU A 136 -11.37 1.00 28.79
C LEU A 136 -11.70 1.55 30.16
N LYS A 137 -11.85 0.68 31.19
CA LYS A 137 -12.21 1.12 32.53
C LYS A 137 -11.20 2.09 33.13
N THR A 138 -9.91 1.82 32.96
CA THR A 138 -8.84 2.70 33.48
C THR A 138 -8.71 3.98 32.65
N MET A 139 -9.07 3.94 31.35
CA MET A 139 -9.08 5.14 30.50
C MET A 139 -10.32 6.02 30.70
N GLU A 140 -11.40 5.47 31.24
CA GLU A 140 -12.61 6.23 31.62
C GLU A 140 -12.41 7.00 32.93
N GLU A 141 -11.84 6.34 33.92
CA GLU A 141 -11.58 6.87 35.26
C GLU A 141 -10.11 6.68 35.63
N PRO A 142 -9.18 7.38 34.91
CA PRO A 142 -7.76 7.22 35.17
C PRO A 142 -7.36 7.83 36.51
N PRO A 143 -6.46 7.19 37.27
CA PRO A 143 -5.81 7.84 38.39
C PRO A 143 -5.12 9.13 37.93
N SER A 144 -5.11 10.16 38.78
CA SER A 144 -4.58 11.49 38.42
C SER A 144 -3.10 11.47 37.99
N HIS A 145 -2.34 10.51 38.49
CA HIS A 145 -0.93 10.30 38.18
C HIS A 145 -0.68 9.41 36.96
N VAL A 146 -1.72 8.90 36.28
CA VAL A 146 -1.56 7.97 35.15
C VAL A 146 -1.83 8.68 33.83
N LYS A 147 -0.98 8.44 32.85
CA LYS A 147 -1.17 8.89 31.47
C LYS A 147 -0.91 7.77 30.47
N PHE A 148 -1.70 7.76 29.39
CA PHE A 148 -1.55 6.82 28.29
C PHE A 148 -1.10 7.52 27.01
N ILE A 149 -0.13 6.96 26.31
CA ILE A 149 0.29 7.41 24.97
C ILE A 149 0.22 6.19 24.03
N LEU A 150 -0.82 6.15 23.21
CA LEU A 150 -1.07 5.06 22.28
C LEU A 150 -0.52 5.44 20.90
N CYS A 151 0.33 4.60 20.32
CA CYS A 151 0.88 4.80 18.98
C CYS A 151 0.31 3.75 18.02
N THR A 152 -0.06 4.15 16.81
CA THR A 152 -0.61 3.23 15.81
C THR A 152 -0.27 3.65 14.38
N THR A 153 -0.06 2.66 13.52
CA THR A 153 0.00 2.84 12.07
C THR A 153 -1.38 2.68 11.42
N GLU A 154 -2.34 2.04 12.12
CA GLU A 154 -3.66 1.72 11.59
C GLU A 154 -4.78 2.22 12.53
N PRO A 155 -5.07 3.53 12.53
CA PRO A 155 -6.05 4.10 13.44
C PRO A 155 -7.46 3.51 13.27
N HIS A 156 -7.81 3.04 12.07
CA HIS A 156 -9.11 2.42 11.80
C HIS A 156 -9.33 1.08 12.53
N LYS A 157 -8.26 0.39 12.94
CA LYS A 157 -8.33 -0.83 13.75
C LYS A 157 -8.47 -0.58 15.26
N VAL A 158 -8.24 0.65 15.70
CA VAL A 158 -8.42 1.01 17.13
C VAL A 158 -9.91 1.24 17.37
N PRO A 159 -10.52 0.63 18.40
CA PRO A 159 -11.94 0.81 18.70
C PRO A 159 -12.32 2.28 18.90
N ALA A 160 -13.48 2.69 18.36
CA ALA A 160 -13.98 4.07 18.47
C ALA A 160 -14.15 4.50 19.94
N THR A 161 -14.46 3.56 20.84
CA THR A 161 -14.55 3.79 22.30
C THR A 161 -13.23 4.22 22.93
N ILE A 162 -12.10 3.72 22.43
CA ILE A 162 -10.76 4.16 22.84
C ILE A 162 -10.44 5.51 22.20
N GLN A 163 -10.66 5.65 20.88
CA GLN A 163 -10.34 6.88 20.15
C GLN A 163 -11.06 8.11 20.74
N SER A 164 -12.31 7.96 21.17
CA SER A 164 -13.12 9.06 21.74
C SER A 164 -12.61 9.57 23.09
N ARG A 165 -11.78 8.79 23.78
CA ARG A 165 -11.17 9.14 25.09
C ARG A 165 -9.76 9.67 24.97
N CYS A 166 -9.19 9.64 23.77
CA CYS A 166 -7.83 10.09 23.50
C CYS A 166 -7.80 11.45 22.79
N GLN A 167 -6.85 12.28 23.15
CA GLN A 167 -6.47 13.40 22.31
C GLN A 167 -5.67 12.87 21.13
N ARG A 168 -6.22 12.97 19.91
CA ARG A 168 -5.62 12.43 18.70
C ARG A 168 -4.68 13.40 18.02
N PHE A 169 -3.52 12.88 17.58
CA PHE A 169 -2.52 13.57 16.77
C PHE A 169 -2.17 12.72 15.54
N ASP A 170 -2.39 13.29 14.36
CA ASP A 170 -2.11 12.61 13.09
C ASP A 170 -0.75 13.04 12.54
N PHE A 171 0.22 12.14 12.63
CA PHE A 171 1.57 12.31 12.10
C PHE A 171 1.55 12.17 10.59
N ARG A 172 2.15 13.12 9.91
CA ARG A 172 2.23 13.14 8.45
C ARG A 172 3.52 12.48 7.97
N ALA A 173 3.50 11.98 6.73
CA ALA A 173 4.73 11.61 6.05
C ALA A 173 5.68 12.82 5.99
N ILE A 174 6.96 12.58 6.22
CA ILE A 174 7.96 13.65 6.23
C ILE A 174 8.32 13.98 4.78
N PRO A 175 8.29 15.27 4.37
CA PRO A 175 8.72 15.67 3.04
C PRO A 175 10.16 15.20 2.74
N SER A 176 10.41 14.72 1.52
CA SER A 176 11.73 14.21 1.11
C SER A 176 12.83 15.26 1.27
N ALA A 177 12.54 16.56 1.05
CA ALA A 177 13.49 17.64 1.29
C ALA A 177 13.97 17.72 2.74
N LYS A 178 13.07 17.56 3.73
CA LYS A 178 13.43 17.56 5.15
C LYS A 178 14.20 16.30 5.55
N ILE A 179 13.87 15.16 4.93
CA ILE A 179 14.63 13.92 5.11
C ILE A 179 16.05 14.11 4.56
N ALA A 180 16.19 14.65 3.34
CA ALA A 180 17.48 14.90 2.72
C ALA A 180 18.38 15.85 3.55
N GLU A 181 17.80 16.90 4.13
CA GLU A 181 18.48 17.81 5.04
C GLU A 181 19.02 17.06 6.28
N HIS A 182 18.20 16.22 6.90
CA HIS A 182 18.61 15.42 8.06
C HIS A 182 19.66 14.36 7.69
N LEU A 183 19.54 13.69 6.53
CA LEU A 183 20.55 12.75 6.05
C LEU A 183 21.89 13.44 5.80
N SER A 184 21.87 14.66 5.25
CA SER A 184 23.09 15.48 5.06
C SER A 184 23.77 15.81 6.39
N PHE A 185 22.98 16.12 7.42
CA PHE A 185 23.49 16.32 8.78
C PHE A 185 24.15 15.04 9.31
N VAL A 186 23.47 13.88 9.18
CA VAL A 186 23.99 12.59 9.65
C VAL A 186 25.29 12.22 8.93
N LEU A 187 25.36 12.39 7.60
CA LEU A 187 26.58 12.12 6.82
C LEU A 187 27.76 12.99 7.27
N LYS A 188 27.49 14.24 7.59
CA LYS A 188 28.51 15.16 8.11
C LYS A 188 29.05 14.69 9.46
N GLU A 189 28.21 14.25 10.37
CA GLU A 189 28.60 13.73 11.69
C GLU A 189 29.36 12.40 11.56
N GLU A 190 29.02 11.54 10.58
CA GLU A 190 29.75 10.30 10.29
C GLU A 190 31.07 10.54 9.52
N GLY A 191 31.32 11.76 9.03
CA GLY A 191 32.53 12.09 8.28
C GLY A 191 32.55 11.49 6.86
N VAL A 192 31.40 11.14 6.29
CA VAL A 192 31.26 10.56 4.95
C VAL A 192 30.68 11.61 4.01
N LYS A 193 31.15 11.63 2.78
CA LYS A 193 30.61 12.47 1.70
C LYS A 193 29.69 11.66 0.82
N ALA A 194 28.58 12.23 0.40
CA ALA A 194 27.71 11.67 -0.61
C ALA A 194 27.28 12.74 -1.60
N ASP A 195 27.04 12.35 -2.83
CA ASP A 195 26.50 13.24 -3.84
C ASP A 195 25.07 13.67 -3.48
N ASN A 196 24.69 14.89 -3.83
CA ASN A 196 23.35 15.39 -3.56
C ASN A 196 22.26 14.52 -4.22
N SER A 197 22.55 13.92 -5.36
CA SER A 197 21.68 12.96 -6.05
C SER A 197 21.42 11.71 -5.20
N VAL A 198 22.45 11.16 -4.56
CA VAL A 198 22.36 10.02 -3.65
C VAL A 198 21.49 10.36 -2.43
N ILE A 199 21.73 11.51 -1.82
CA ILE A 199 20.96 11.97 -0.65
C ILE A 199 19.49 12.14 -1.00
N ALA A 200 19.19 12.77 -2.14
CA ALA A 200 17.83 12.95 -2.61
C ALA A 200 17.13 11.60 -2.92
N GLU A 201 17.86 10.68 -3.53
CA GLU A 201 17.33 9.35 -3.87
C GLU A 201 17.07 8.50 -2.60
N VAL A 202 17.98 8.49 -1.64
CA VAL A 202 17.77 7.83 -0.33
C VAL A 202 16.56 8.42 0.40
N ALA A 203 16.41 9.75 0.38
CA ALA A 203 15.24 10.42 0.96
C ALA A 203 13.93 10.01 0.26
N ARG A 204 13.95 9.88 -1.07
CA ARG A 204 12.82 9.43 -1.88
C ARG A 204 12.46 7.98 -1.59
N LEU A 205 13.46 7.09 -1.52
CA LEU A 205 13.29 5.66 -1.23
C LEU A 205 12.72 5.41 0.17
N GLY A 206 12.99 6.30 1.12
CA GLY A 206 12.43 6.27 2.47
C GLY A 206 10.93 6.55 2.55
N ASN A 207 10.32 7.02 1.45
CA ASN A 207 8.87 7.21 1.30
C ASN A 207 8.21 7.94 2.49
N GLY A 208 8.82 9.03 2.95
CA GLY A 208 8.33 9.83 4.08
C GLY A 208 8.64 9.26 5.46
N SER A 209 9.41 8.16 5.54
CA SER A 209 9.86 7.53 6.79
C SER A 209 11.32 7.85 7.07
N MET A 210 11.59 8.63 8.10
CA MET A 210 12.97 8.91 8.56
C MET A 210 13.72 7.62 8.95
N ARG A 211 13.03 6.69 9.61
CA ARG A 211 13.62 5.43 10.05
C ARG A 211 14.10 4.58 8.87
N ASP A 212 13.29 4.49 7.81
CA ASP A 212 13.63 3.67 6.66
C ASP A 212 14.73 4.35 5.83
N SER A 213 14.71 5.69 5.69
CA SER A 213 15.78 6.45 5.06
C SER A 213 17.13 6.27 5.79
N LEU A 214 17.13 6.36 7.12
CA LEU A 214 18.33 6.12 7.93
C LEU A 214 18.80 4.67 7.83
N SER A 215 17.89 3.70 7.71
CA SER A 215 18.24 2.29 7.53
C SER A 215 18.83 2.02 6.15
N ILE A 216 18.38 2.72 5.12
CA ILE A 216 18.98 2.68 3.77
C ILE A 216 20.38 3.30 3.82
N LEU A 217 20.53 4.49 4.44
CA LEU A 217 21.83 5.14 4.59
C LEU A 217 22.82 4.26 5.37
N ASP A 218 22.38 3.59 6.41
CA ASP A 218 23.16 2.67 7.22
C ASP A 218 23.75 1.53 6.40
N ARG A 219 22.96 0.96 5.45
CA ARG A 219 23.43 -0.04 4.51
C ARG A 219 24.50 0.50 3.55
N LEU A 220 24.34 1.74 3.09
CA LEU A 220 25.34 2.37 2.21
C LEU A 220 26.64 2.61 2.96
N LEU A 221 26.59 3.08 4.20
CA LEU A 221 27.78 3.29 5.05
C LEU A 221 28.48 1.99 5.41
N ALA A 222 27.76 0.87 5.48
CA ALA A 222 28.35 -0.44 5.73
C ALA A 222 29.30 -0.90 4.60
N GLY A 223 29.20 -0.32 3.39
CA GLY A 223 30.18 -0.52 2.30
C GLY A 223 31.57 0.01 2.60
N GLY A 224 31.73 0.87 3.61
CA GLY A 224 33.04 1.35 4.09
C GLY A 224 33.65 2.48 3.25
N SER A 225 32.98 2.96 2.21
CA SER A 225 33.44 4.04 1.35
C SER A 225 33.35 5.38 2.06
N LYS A 226 34.36 6.23 1.90
CA LYS A 226 34.35 7.61 2.41
C LYS A 226 33.55 8.58 1.54
N THR A 227 33.24 8.16 0.32
CA THR A 227 32.44 8.93 -0.64
C THR A 227 31.47 7.97 -1.31
N ILE A 228 30.20 8.28 -1.28
CA ILE A 228 29.14 7.47 -1.89
C ILE A 228 28.67 8.19 -3.16
N ASN A 229 28.83 7.55 -4.29
CA ASN A 229 28.31 8.01 -5.60
C ASN A 229 27.04 7.23 -6.01
N ALA A 230 26.42 7.62 -7.11
CA ALA A 230 25.20 7.01 -7.59
C ALA A 230 25.39 5.53 -7.97
N ASP A 231 26.49 5.20 -8.67
CA ASP A 231 26.76 3.82 -9.12
C ASP A 231 26.93 2.86 -7.95
N GLU A 232 27.67 3.28 -6.91
CA GLU A 232 27.87 2.52 -5.67
C GLU A 232 26.55 2.32 -4.91
N MET A 233 25.71 3.34 -4.88
CA MET A 233 24.37 3.24 -4.29
C MET A 233 23.50 2.23 -5.06
N GLU A 234 23.48 2.28 -6.39
CA GLU A 234 22.72 1.34 -7.24
C GLU A 234 23.16 -0.09 -6.97
N GLU A 235 24.47 -0.36 -6.93
CA GLU A 235 25.03 -1.69 -6.65
C GLU A 235 24.67 -2.19 -5.24
N LEU A 236 24.93 -1.39 -4.19
CA LEU A 236 24.71 -1.79 -2.79
C LEU A 236 23.21 -1.99 -2.45
N LEU A 237 22.33 -1.23 -3.08
CA LEU A 237 20.89 -1.34 -2.85
C LEU A 237 20.22 -2.34 -3.80
N GLY A 238 20.93 -2.81 -4.84
CA GLY A 238 20.36 -3.65 -5.90
C GLY A 238 19.31 -2.90 -6.71
N LEU A 239 19.55 -1.60 -6.95
CA LEU A 239 18.67 -0.78 -7.78
C LEU A 239 19.01 -0.97 -9.26
N PRO A 240 18.02 -0.87 -10.15
CA PRO A 240 18.31 -0.84 -11.56
C PRO A 240 19.08 0.44 -11.92
N SER A 241 20.09 0.32 -12.79
CA SER A 241 20.83 1.48 -13.27
C SER A 241 19.90 2.49 -13.93
N GLN A 242 20.04 3.76 -13.55
CA GLN A 242 19.23 4.86 -14.10
C GLN A 242 19.37 4.93 -15.64
N THR A 243 20.57 4.69 -16.15
CA THR A 243 20.83 4.70 -17.61
C THR A 243 20.10 3.57 -18.34
N ALA A 244 20.04 2.37 -17.75
CA ALA A 244 19.32 1.24 -18.34
C ALA A 244 17.79 1.45 -18.29
N VAL A 245 17.27 2.05 -17.21
CA VAL A 245 15.85 2.43 -17.10
C VAL A 245 15.49 3.51 -18.13
N SER A 246 16.33 4.55 -18.30
CA SER A 246 16.12 5.61 -19.29
C SER A 246 16.12 5.05 -20.71
N SER A 247 17.06 4.12 -21.02
CA SER A 247 17.11 3.42 -22.30
C SER A 247 15.84 2.60 -22.56
N LEU A 248 15.34 1.88 -21.57
CA LEU A 248 14.09 1.12 -21.67
C LEU A 248 12.88 2.05 -21.89
N CYS A 249 12.77 3.13 -21.13
CA CYS A 249 11.69 4.12 -21.30
C CYS A 249 11.71 4.74 -22.71
N SER A 250 12.90 5.09 -23.23
CA SER A 250 13.07 5.63 -24.57
C SER A 250 12.68 4.62 -25.66
N ALA A 251 13.07 3.35 -25.52
CA ALA A 251 12.70 2.29 -26.45
C ALA A 251 11.19 2.05 -26.48
N ILE A 252 10.54 2.06 -25.31
CA ILE A 252 9.08 1.95 -25.20
C ILE A 252 8.40 3.16 -25.87
N ALA A 253 8.86 4.38 -25.61
CA ALA A 253 8.28 5.60 -26.17
C ALA A 253 8.41 5.68 -27.69
N THR A 254 9.49 5.11 -28.26
CA THR A 254 9.71 5.03 -29.70
C THR A 254 9.10 3.79 -30.36
N ASN A 255 8.40 2.93 -29.60
CA ASN A 255 7.82 1.66 -30.04
C ASN A 255 8.87 0.68 -30.64
N ASP A 256 10.13 0.77 -30.22
CA ASP A 256 11.20 -0.12 -30.62
C ASP A 256 11.27 -1.34 -29.70
N MET A 257 10.49 -2.36 -30.07
CA MET A 257 10.34 -3.58 -29.25
C MET A 257 11.68 -4.33 -29.10
N GLN A 258 12.54 -4.33 -30.09
CA GLN A 258 13.83 -5.00 -30.02
C GLN A 258 14.71 -4.36 -28.95
N LYS A 259 14.90 -3.04 -29.02
CA LYS A 259 15.68 -2.31 -28.01
C LYS A 259 15.07 -2.39 -26.63
N ALA A 260 13.73 -2.39 -26.53
CA ALA A 260 13.06 -2.56 -25.26
C ALA A 260 13.36 -3.92 -24.60
N PHE A 261 13.39 -5.01 -25.37
CA PHE A 261 13.81 -6.31 -24.88
C PHE A 261 15.30 -6.36 -24.52
N GLU A 262 16.17 -5.79 -25.34
CA GLU A 262 17.61 -5.71 -25.05
C GLU A 262 17.89 -4.93 -23.75
N ALA A 263 17.23 -3.76 -23.58
CA ALA A 263 17.34 -2.95 -22.36
C ALA A 263 16.75 -3.66 -21.13
N SER A 264 15.62 -4.36 -21.29
CA SER A 264 15.00 -5.12 -20.21
C SER A 264 15.85 -6.32 -19.79
N ASP A 265 16.50 -6.99 -20.72
CA ASP A 265 17.42 -8.10 -20.43
C ASP A 265 18.67 -7.62 -19.69
N CYS A 266 19.22 -6.47 -20.07
CA CYS A 266 20.32 -5.83 -19.35
C CYS A 266 19.96 -5.54 -17.87
N LEU A 267 18.75 -5.02 -17.61
CA LEU A 267 18.25 -4.79 -16.25
C LEU A 267 18.13 -6.06 -15.43
N ILE A 268 17.68 -7.15 -16.05
CA ILE A 268 17.53 -8.43 -15.36
C ILE A 268 18.90 -9.11 -15.16
N ALA A 269 19.80 -8.99 -16.12
CA ALA A 269 21.16 -9.53 -16.02
C ALA A 269 21.97 -8.88 -14.88
N SER A 270 21.66 -7.64 -14.51
CA SER A 270 22.22 -6.97 -13.32
C SER A 270 21.70 -7.52 -11.97
N GLY A 271 20.81 -8.53 -11.98
CA GLY A 271 20.30 -9.16 -10.77
C GLY A 271 19.13 -8.44 -10.09
N VAL A 272 18.57 -7.41 -10.73
CA VAL A 272 17.43 -6.68 -10.18
C VAL A 272 16.16 -7.52 -10.25
N ALA A 273 15.38 -7.55 -9.17
CA ALA A 273 14.12 -8.28 -9.13
C ALA A 273 13.09 -7.67 -10.11
N LEU A 274 12.32 -8.55 -10.79
CA LEU A 274 11.38 -8.14 -11.86
C LEU A 274 10.30 -7.17 -11.37
N ASP A 275 9.78 -7.35 -10.17
CA ASP A 275 8.81 -6.45 -9.56
C ASP A 275 9.43 -5.06 -9.30
N ARG A 276 10.70 -5.02 -8.91
CA ARG A 276 11.45 -3.77 -8.73
C ARG A 276 11.67 -3.04 -10.05
N CYS A 277 11.98 -3.76 -11.13
CA CYS A 277 12.07 -3.17 -12.47
C CYS A 277 10.75 -2.51 -12.88
N LEU A 278 9.61 -3.17 -12.64
CA LEU A 278 8.29 -2.63 -12.94
C LEU A 278 7.94 -1.42 -12.06
N GLU A 279 8.32 -1.40 -10.78
CA GLU A 279 8.14 -0.25 -9.90
C GLU A 279 8.91 0.98 -10.40
N VAL A 280 10.17 0.81 -10.77
CA VAL A 280 11.00 1.92 -11.25
C VAL A 280 10.49 2.41 -12.61
N LEU A 281 10.11 1.51 -13.51
CA LEU A 281 9.50 1.87 -14.81
C LEU A 281 8.20 2.65 -14.60
N SER A 282 7.31 2.18 -13.73
CA SER A 282 6.06 2.88 -13.36
C SER A 282 6.33 4.26 -12.78
N SER A 283 7.37 4.40 -11.93
CA SER A 283 7.79 5.69 -11.37
C SER A 283 8.29 6.65 -12.44
N SER A 284 9.11 6.16 -13.39
CA SER A 284 9.61 6.98 -14.52
C SER A 284 8.47 7.45 -15.44
N LEU A 285 7.51 6.58 -15.73
CA LEU A 285 6.30 6.94 -16.48
C LEU A 285 5.47 8.00 -15.74
N ARG A 286 5.29 7.87 -14.41
CA ARG A 286 4.61 8.88 -13.60
C ARG A 286 5.33 10.23 -13.66
N HIS A 287 6.65 10.26 -13.61
CA HIS A 287 7.41 11.50 -13.73
C HIS A 287 7.21 12.12 -15.12
N GLY A 288 7.21 11.31 -16.18
CA GLY A 288 6.87 11.77 -17.53
C GLY A 288 5.46 12.36 -17.62
N LEU A 289 4.47 11.74 -16.98
CA LEU A 289 3.10 12.26 -16.92
C LEU A 289 3.03 13.62 -16.23
N ILE A 290 3.68 13.76 -15.06
CA ILE A 290 3.70 15.02 -14.30
C ILE A 290 4.44 16.10 -15.11
N ALA A 291 5.59 15.79 -15.72
CA ALA A 291 6.33 16.72 -16.55
C ALA A 291 5.50 17.25 -17.72
N ARG A 292 4.71 16.37 -18.35
CA ARG A 292 3.82 16.71 -19.44
C ARG A 292 2.67 17.62 -19.02
N VAL A 293 1.98 17.26 -17.92
CA VAL A 293 0.75 17.95 -17.47
C VAL A 293 1.06 19.23 -16.69
N CYS A 294 2.06 19.18 -15.81
CA CYS A 294 2.37 20.26 -14.87
C CYS A 294 3.62 21.08 -15.27
N GLY A 295 4.38 20.62 -16.28
CA GLY A 295 5.62 21.23 -16.72
C GLY A 295 6.86 20.74 -15.97
N GLU A 296 8.03 20.97 -16.57
CA GLU A 296 9.35 20.50 -16.10
C GLU A 296 9.71 21.00 -14.67
N HIS A 297 9.33 22.23 -14.34
CA HIS A 297 9.63 22.85 -13.04
C HIS A 297 8.57 22.66 -11.96
N SER A 298 7.67 21.69 -12.17
CA SER A 298 6.63 21.40 -11.17
C SER A 298 7.24 20.96 -9.85
N PRO A 299 6.77 21.48 -8.70
CA PRO A 299 7.19 21.02 -7.37
C PRO A 299 6.80 19.55 -7.08
N LEU A 300 5.95 18.94 -7.93
CA LEU A 300 5.57 17.53 -7.86
C LEU A 300 6.67 16.61 -8.41
N LEU A 301 7.66 17.16 -9.12
CA LEU A 301 8.84 16.45 -9.62
C LEU A 301 10.00 16.64 -8.64
N GLU A 302 10.09 15.75 -7.68
CA GLU A 302 11.21 15.70 -6.72
C GLU A 302 12.40 14.96 -7.35
N LEU A 303 12.95 15.51 -8.43
CA LEU A 303 14.02 14.93 -9.27
C LEU A 303 15.21 15.88 -9.38
N SER A 304 16.39 15.33 -9.69
CA SER A 304 17.53 16.11 -10.13
C SER A 304 17.23 16.80 -11.48
N ASP A 305 17.99 17.84 -11.81
CA ASP A 305 17.78 18.57 -13.07
C ASP A 305 17.95 17.68 -14.31
N GLU A 306 18.81 16.69 -14.22
CA GLU A 306 19.08 15.72 -15.30
C GLU A 306 17.87 14.78 -15.48
N SER A 307 17.40 14.17 -14.39
CA SER A 307 16.21 13.30 -14.42
C SER A 307 14.92 14.04 -14.78
N ARG A 308 14.82 15.37 -14.50
CA ARG A 308 13.70 16.19 -14.95
C ARG A 308 13.67 16.33 -16.47
N LYS A 309 14.83 16.56 -17.09
CA LYS A 309 14.92 16.63 -18.55
C LYS A 309 14.51 15.31 -19.20
N GLU A 310 14.99 14.18 -18.66
CA GLU A 310 14.60 12.84 -19.14
C GLU A 310 13.10 12.63 -19.02
N ALA A 311 12.50 12.96 -17.86
CA ALA A 311 11.06 12.87 -17.66
C ALA A 311 10.27 13.75 -18.64
N THR A 312 10.78 14.96 -18.94
CA THR A 312 10.15 15.87 -19.89
C THR A 312 10.21 15.31 -21.32
N VAL A 313 11.36 14.73 -21.73
CA VAL A 313 11.49 14.06 -23.03
C VAL A 313 10.50 12.92 -23.16
N LEU A 314 10.42 12.05 -22.15
CA LEU A 314 9.48 10.92 -22.11
C LEU A 314 8.02 11.40 -22.18
N GLY A 315 7.66 12.42 -21.39
CA GLY A 315 6.32 13.00 -21.37
C GLY A 315 5.91 13.63 -22.69
N ASN A 316 6.86 14.20 -23.44
CA ASN A 316 6.58 14.79 -24.75
C ASN A 316 6.39 13.75 -25.86
N GLN A 317 6.92 12.54 -25.69
CA GLN A 317 6.81 11.46 -26.67
C GLN A 317 5.51 10.65 -26.57
N LEU A 318 4.86 10.66 -25.42
CA LEU A 318 3.68 9.87 -25.13
C LEU A 318 2.51 10.78 -24.74
N ASP A 319 1.28 10.41 -25.07
CA ASP A 319 0.07 11.10 -24.59
C ASP A 319 -0.31 10.68 -23.15
N GLU A 320 -1.12 11.50 -22.47
CA GLU A 320 -1.50 11.30 -21.07
C GLU A 320 -2.27 9.98 -20.85
N ALA A 321 -3.13 9.61 -21.80
CA ALA A 321 -3.96 8.40 -21.70
C ALA A 321 -3.09 7.16 -21.83
N THR A 322 -2.13 7.18 -22.77
CA THR A 322 -1.14 6.12 -22.98
C THR A 322 -0.28 5.93 -21.73
N ILE A 323 0.29 7.00 -21.17
CA ILE A 323 1.12 6.92 -19.96
C ILE A 323 0.30 6.35 -18.78
N THR A 324 -0.93 6.83 -18.60
CA THR A 324 -1.80 6.37 -17.51
C THR A 324 -2.10 4.87 -17.64
N HIS A 325 -2.36 4.39 -18.85
CA HIS A 325 -2.56 2.97 -19.11
C HIS A 325 -1.31 2.14 -18.87
N MET A 326 -0.14 2.63 -19.29
CA MET A 326 1.16 1.97 -19.07
C MET A 326 1.46 1.82 -17.58
N ILE A 327 1.21 2.85 -16.76
CA ILE A 327 1.36 2.79 -15.29
C ILE A 327 0.45 1.70 -14.69
N ALA A 328 -0.81 1.68 -15.09
CA ALA A 328 -1.76 0.66 -14.63
C ALA A 328 -1.33 -0.77 -14.99
N LEU A 329 -0.76 -0.94 -16.19
CA LEU A 329 -0.25 -2.22 -16.67
C LEU A 329 0.97 -2.68 -15.85
N CYS A 330 1.94 -1.79 -15.60
CA CYS A 330 3.10 -2.09 -14.76
C CYS A 330 2.68 -2.50 -13.35
N ASP A 331 1.75 -1.78 -12.73
CA ASP A 331 1.26 -2.07 -11.38
C ASP A 331 0.50 -3.40 -11.31
N ALA A 332 -0.36 -3.70 -12.29
CA ALA A 332 -1.07 -4.98 -12.36
C ALA A 332 -0.09 -6.16 -12.49
N THR A 333 0.90 -6.05 -13.38
CA THR A 333 1.92 -7.10 -13.57
C THR A 333 2.81 -7.24 -12.34
N GLY A 334 3.22 -6.14 -11.71
CA GLY A 334 4.04 -6.17 -10.49
C GLY A 334 3.35 -6.92 -9.35
N ARG A 335 2.03 -6.80 -9.20
CA ARG A 335 1.26 -7.59 -8.23
C ARG A 335 1.26 -9.08 -8.55
N GLU A 336 1.11 -9.46 -9.82
CA GLU A 336 1.10 -10.87 -10.23
C GLU A 336 2.49 -11.51 -10.12
N VAL A 337 3.56 -10.78 -10.46
CA VAL A 337 4.95 -11.26 -10.29
C VAL A 337 5.23 -11.55 -8.81
N ARG A 338 4.80 -10.70 -7.88
CA ARG A 338 4.94 -10.92 -6.42
C ARG A 338 4.17 -12.12 -5.90
N ARG A 339 3.09 -12.53 -6.56
CA ARG A 339 2.29 -13.71 -6.20
C ARG A 339 2.91 -15.06 -6.63
N GLY A 340 4.05 -15.04 -7.32
CA GLY A 340 4.81 -16.25 -7.68
C GLY A 340 4.38 -16.92 -8.99
N GLY A 341 3.78 -16.19 -9.90
CA GLY A 341 3.53 -16.63 -11.28
C GLY A 341 4.80 -16.78 -12.11
N SER A 342 4.68 -17.11 -13.41
CA SER A 342 5.78 -17.15 -14.37
C SER A 342 6.36 -15.74 -14.62
N GLY A 343 7.10 -15.22 -13.64
CA GLY A 343 7.50 -13.82 -13.54
C GLY A 343 8.16 -13.28 -14.80
N ARG A 344 9.11 -14.07 -15.39
CA ARG A 344 9.83 -13.63 -16.59
C ARG A 344 8.91 -13.48 -17.81
N ALA A 345 8.06 -14.49 -18.07
CA ALA A 345 7.15 -14.43 -19.22
C ALA A 345 6.11 -13.30 -19.10
N LEU A 346 5.61 -13.06 -17.88
CA LEU A 346 4.70 -11.94 -17.61
C LEU A 346 5.40 -10.59 -17.81
N PHE A 347 6.64 -10.48 -17.35
CA PHE A 347 7.44 -9.27 -17.52
C PHE A 347 7.68 -8.99 -19.00
N ASP A 348 8.18 -9.97 -19.77
CA ASP A 348 8.45 -9.84 -21.19
C ASP A 348 7.17 -9.49 -22.00
N ALA A 349 6.05 -10.16 -21.69
CA ALA A 349 4.75 -9.83 -22.28
C ALA A 349 4.30 -8.40 -21.95
N THR A 350 4.62 -7.90 -20.75
CA THR A 350 4.31 -6.53 -20.38
C THR A 350 5.14 -5.53 -21.14
N ILE A 351 6.46 -5.75 -21.28
CA ILE A 351 7.32 -4.89 -22.11
C ILE A 351 6.79 -4.82 -23.54
N ALA A 352 6.43 -5.98 -24.13
CA ALA A 352 5.84 -6.01 -25.46
C ALA A 352 4.54 -5.17 -25.55
N ARG A 353 3.64 -5.32 -24.55
CA ARG A 353 2.38 -4.56 -24.50
C ARG A 353 2.61 -3.07 -24.34
N LEU A 354 3.60 -2.67 -23.53
CA LEU A 354 3.97 -1.25 -23.38
C LEU A 354 4.40 -0.64 -24.72
N CYS A 355 5.24 -1.33 -25.49
CA CYS A 355 5.64 -0.88 -26.83
C CYS A 355 4.46 -0.82 -27.81
N MET A 356 3.42 -1.64 -27.64
CA MET A 356 2.25 -1.68 -28.53
C MET A 356 1.13 -0.70 -28.13
N THR A 357 1.21 -0.11 -26.95
CA THR A 357 0.10 0.68 -26.36
C THR A 357 -0.26 1.88 -27.23
N GLY A 358 0.71 2.59 -27.80
CA GLY A 358 0.48 3.70 -28.73
C GLY A 358 -0.31 3.28 -29.99
N GLN A 359 0.00 2.13 -30.55
CA GLN A 359 -0.68 1.60 -31.74
C GLN A 359 -2.12 1.17 -31.45
N LEU A 360 -2.36 0.63 -30.24
CA LEU A 360 -3.71 0.24 -29.81
C LEU A 360 -4.61 1.46 -29.55
N ALA A 361 -4.06 2.56 -29.05
CA ALA A 361 -4.78 3.82 -28.87
C ALA A 361 -5.18 4.42 -30.23
N GLU A 362 -4.29 4.42 -31.23
CA GLU A 362 -4.60 4.87 -32.58
C GLU A 362 -5.68 3.99 -33.26
N ALA A 363 -5.59 2.66 -33.11
CA ALA A 363 -6.60 1.74 -33.64
C ALA A 363 -7.97 1.97 -32.99
N GLY A 364 -8.01 2.23 -31.69
CA GLY A 364 -9.22 2.56 -30.95
C GLY A 364 -9.85 3.88 -31.41
N ALA A 365 -9.03 4.91 -31.67
CA ALA A 365 -9.48 6.20 -32.19
C ALA A 365 -10.06 6.10 -33.60
N VAL A 366 -9.44 5.28 -34.45
CA VAL A 366 -9.93 5.01 -35.82
C VAL A 366 -11.26 4.26 -35.77
N LEU A 367 -11.42 3.27 -34.91
CA LEU A 367 -12.65 2.51 -34.74
C LEU A 367 -13.80 3.32 -34.15
N SER A 368 -13.48 4.33 -33.30
CA SER A 368 -14.48 5.23 -32.70
C SER A 368 -14.87 6.42 -33.60
N GLY A 369 -14.34 6.52 -34.82
CA GLY A 369 -14.71 7.54 -35.80
C GLY A 369 -14.17 8.96 -35.52
N ASN A 370 -13.25 9.12 -34.59
CA ASN A 370 -12.55 10.37 -34.33
C ASN A 370 -11.31 10.47 -35.22
N ASN A 371 -11.46 11.07 -36.37
CA ASN A 371 -10.33 11.44 -37.24
C ASN A 371 -9.50 12.57 -36.59
N LEU A 372 -8.46 12.21 -35.84
CA LEU A 372 -7.38 13.12 -35.51
C LEU A 372 -6.46 13.24 -36.74
N ALA A 373 -6.40 14.43 -37.28
CA ALA A 373 -5.51 14.78 -38.40
C ALA A 373 -4.05 14.58 -37.98
N THR A 374 -3.48 13.47 -38.39
CA THR A 374 -2.04 13.20 -38.24
C THR A 374 -1.25 13.95 -39.32
N THR A 375 -0.54 14.98 -38.93
CA THR A 375 0.58 15.55 -39.67
C THR A 375 1.80 14.66 -39.49
N THR A 376 1.95 13.67 -40.34
CA THR A 376 3.25 13.01 -40.53
C THR A 376 3.53 12.88 -42.05
N SER A 377 4.48 13.70 -42.45
CA SER A 377 5.10 13.64 -43.75
C SER A 377 5.86 12.33 -43.92
N THR A 378 5.33 11.41 -44.71
CA THR A 378 6.11 10.30 -45.22
C THR A 378 5.91 10.21 -46.77
N LYS A 379 7.01 10.33 -47.48
CA LYS A 379 7.10 10.26 -48.93
C LYS A 379 6.44 9.00 -49.49
N LYS A 380 5.33 9.17 -50.21
CA LYS A 380 4.68 8.11 -50.97
C LYS A 380 5.37 7.94 -52.32
N LYS A 381 5.90 6.75 -52.54
CA LYS A 381 6.32 6.24 -53.87
C LYS A 381 5.05 5.85 -54.64
N ARG A 382 4.87 6.51 -55.78
CA ARG A 382 3.76 6.27 -56.72
C ARG A 382 3.85 4.87 -57.32
N ILE A 383 2.74 4.15 -57.31
CA ILE A 383 2.44 3.14 -58.34
C ILE A 383 1.05 3.48 -58.88
N ASN A 384 1.01 3.74 -60.19
CA ASN A 384 -0.18 3.92 -61.00
C ASN A 384 -0.83 2.56 -61.27
N THR A 385 -2.15 2.47 -61.25
CA THR A 385 -2.95 1.99 -62.42
C THR A 385 -4.43 2.00 -62.12
N LEU A 386 -5.12 2.68 -62.96
CA LEU A 386 -6.34 2.48 -63.72
C LEU A 386 -7.72 2.48 -63.00
N SER A 387 -8.41 3.49 -63.51
CA SER A 387 -9.82 3.81 -63.51
C SER A 387 -10.80 2.65 -63.84
N THR A 388 -11.98 2.63 -63.23
CA THR A 388 -13.24 2.60 -63.99
C THR A 388 -14.39 3.09 -63.07
N SER A 389 -15.17 3.96 -63.71
CA SER A 389 -16.38 4.66 -63.25
C SER A 389 -17.58 3.75 -63.04
N GLN A 390 -18.46 4.11 -62.12
CA GLN A 390 -19.88 4.40 -62.33
C GLN A 390 -20.67 4.55 -61.07
N GLU A 391 -21.28 5.70 -60.96
CA GLU A 391 -22.66 6.09 -60.68
C GLU A 391 -23.30 5.78 -59.31
N ALA A 392 -23.70 6.92 -58.73
CA ALA A 392 -24.69 7.00 -57.68
C ALA A 392 -26.11 6.93 -58.24
N PRO A 393 -27.11 6.61 -57.41
CA PRO A 393 -28.07 7.68 -57.11
C PRO A 393 -28.61 7.76 -55.66
N LYS A 394 -28.69 9.01 -55.24
CA LYS A 394 -29.78 9.76 -54.56
C LYS A 394 -30.62 9.14 -53.45
N LYS A 395 -30.52 9.84 -52.28
CA LYS A 395 -31.55 10.41 -51.39
C LYS A 395 -32.85 9.65 -51.14
N GLN A 396 -33.14 9.44 -49.87
CA GLN A 396 -34.36 10.03 -49.28
C GLN A 396 -34.27 10.17 -47.72
N THR A 397 -34.62 11.38 -47.34
CA THR A 397 -34.79 11.92 -46.01
C THR A 397 -36.14 11.46 -45.42
N ALA A 398 -36.21 11.10 -44.17
CA ALA A 398 -37.43 11.25 -43.38
C ALA A 398 -37.06 11.52 -41.90
N THR A 399 -37.54 12.64 -41.48
CA THR A 399 -37.52 13.27 -40.16
C THR A 399 -38.66 12.70 -39.29
N ILE A 400 -38.62 12.97 -37.98
CA ILE A 400 -39.72 13.03 -36.98
C ILE A 400 -39.61 11.85 -35.97
N GLU A 401 -39.73 11.99 -34.66
CA GLU A 401 -39.98 13.06 -33.68
C GLU A 401 -39.70 12.45 -32.27
N ALA A 402 -39.45 13.30 -31.33
CA ALA A 402 -39.24 12.99 -29.91
C ALA A 402 -40.59 12.81 -29.19
N ILE A 403 -40.70 11.84 -28.28
CA ILE A 403 -41.65 11.87 -27.17
C ILE A 403 -41.05 11.25 -25.91
N LYS A 404 -41.22 11.97 -24.82
CA LYS A 404 -40.83 11.71 -23.43
C LYS A 404 -41.93 10.91 -22.67
N PRO A 405 -41.72 10.58 -21.37
CA PRO A 405 -41.99 9.28 -20.77
C PRO A 405 -43.29 9.21 -19.94
N VAL A 406 -43.82 8.01 -19.69
CA VAL A 406 -44.78 7.77 -18.60
C VAL A 406 -44.56 6.40 -17.97
N ALA A 407 -44.78 6.37 -16.67
CA ALA A 407 -44.54 5.33 -15.68
C ALA A 407 -45.59 4.18 -15.69
N SER A 408 -45.15 3.09 -15.04
CA SER A 408 -45.92 2.07 -14.27
C SER A 408 -47.05 1.29 -14.92
N GLU A 409 -46.94 -0.02 -14.95
CA GLU A 409 -47.78 -0.91 -14.15
C GLU A 409 -47.48 -2.40 -14.41
N LYS A 410 -47.66 -3.20 -13.37
CA LYS A 410 -47.66 -4.66 -13.32
C LYS A 410 -48.76 -5.22 -14.18
N VAL A 411 -48.57 -6.34 -14.85
CA VAL A 411 -49.54 -7.45 -14.91
C VAL A 411 -48.85 -8.76 -15.35
N THR A 412 -49.17 -9.82 -14.65
CA THR A 412 -49.00 -11.25 -14.84
C THR A 412 -49.60 -11.78 -16.13
N ASN A 413 -48.99 -12.73 -16.81
CA ASN A 413 -49.48 -14.10 -17.09
C ASN A 413 -48.89 -14.78 -18.32
N SER A 414 -48.53 -16.03 -18.08
CA SER A 414 -48.74 -17.25 -18.89
C SER A 414 -48.11 -17.45 -20.27
N ILE A 415 -47.37 -18.51 -20.28
CA ILE A 415 -46.81 -19.50 -21.22
C ILE A 415 -47.62 -19.69 -22.54
N PRO A 416 -46.98 -20.05 -23.71
CA PRO A 416 -46.81 -21.48 -23.97
C PRO A 416 -45.43 -21.92 -24.50
N GLU A 417 -45.18 -23.16 -24.18
CA GLU A 417 -44.21 -24.15 -24.52
C GLU A 417 -44.07 -24.40 -26.05
N VAL A 418 -42.82 -24.51 -26.53
CA VAL A 418 -42.48 -25.39 -27.66
C VAL A 418 -41.17 -26.10 -27.39
N GLN A 419 -41.24 -27.42 -27.33
CA GLN A 419 -40.17 -28.39 -27.19
C GLN A 419 -39.25 -28.41 -28.40
N VAL A 420 -37.91 -28.56 -28.16
CA VAL A 420 -37.07 -29.52 -28.87
C VAL A 420 -35.90 -29.91 -27.98
N THR A 421 -35.77 -31.16 -27.70
CA THR A 421 -34.69 -31.86 -26.97
C THR A 421 -33.42 -31.98 -27.80
N PRO A 422 -32.20 -32.03 -27.17
CA PRO A 422 -31.68 -33.34 -26.81
C PRO A 422 -31.13 -33.43 -25.37
N SER A 423 -31.31 -34.62 -24.84
CA SER A 423 -31.01 -35.10 -23.52
C SER A 423 -29.55 -34.88 -23.09
N ILE A 424 -29.34 -34.01 -22.10
CA ILE A 424 -28.16 -34.08 -21.20
C ILE A 424 -28.77 -34.38 -19.83
N THR A 425 -28.46 -35.55 -19.31
CA THR A 425 -28.87 -36.04 -17.99
C THR A 425 -28.31 -35.11 -16.92
N THR A 426 -29.09 -34.14 -16.49
CA THR A 426 -28.74 -33.21 -15.44
C THR A 426 -28.95 -33.92 -14.10
N THR A 427 -27.89 -34.47 -13.53
CA THR A 427 -27.93 -35.07 -12.20
C THR A 427 -28.20 -33.95 -11.18
N LYS A 428 -29.39 -33.89 -10.62
CA LYS A 428 -29.70 -33.01 -9.47
C LYS A 428 -28.99 -33.55 -8.27
N ILE A 429 -28.01 -32.78 -7.74
CA ILE A 429 -27.35 -33.11 -6.50
C ILE A 429 -28.36 -32.96 -5.36
N THR A 430 -28.47 -33.99 -4.51
CA THR A 430 -29.25 -33.91 -3.26
C THR A 430 -28.41 -33.33 -2.14
N VAL A 431 -29.07 -32.75 -1.12
CA VAL A 431 -28.40 -32.19 0.08
C VAL A 431 -27.48 -33.23 0.74
N GLU A 432 -27.93 -34.48 0.85
CA GLU A 432 -27.13 -35.58 1.44
C GLU A 432 -25.90 -35.94 0.61
N GLN A 433 -26.03 -35.96 -0.73
CA GLN A 433 -24.93 -36.23 -1.63
C GLN A 433 -23.86 -35.14 -1.58
N ALA A 434 -24.25 -33.87 -1.50
CA ALA A 434 -23.31 -32.73 -1.38
C ALA A 434 -22.52 -32.79 -0.06
N LEU A 435 -23.18 -32.96 1.06
CA LEU A 435 -22.53 -33.05 2.38
C LEU A 435 -21.65 -34.31 2.50
N LYS A 436 -22.07 -35.43 1.92
CA LYS A 436 -21.30 -36.67 1.91
C LYS A 436 -20.02 -36.53 1.09
N ALA A 437 -20.07 -35.93 -0.09
CA ALA A 437 -18.90 -35.67 -0.92
C ALA A 437 -17.87 -34.76 -0.22
N ILE A 438 -18.33 -33.72 0.48
CA ILE A 438 -17.46 -32.85 1.28
C ILE A 438 -16.83 -33.65 2.43
N ALA A 439 -17.60 -34.51 3.13
CA ALA A 439 -17.12 -35.32 4.24
C ALA A 439 -16.12 -36.42 3.84
N GLU A 440 -16.22 -36.94 2.62
CA GLU A 440 -15.33 -37.96 2.07
C GLU A 440 -14.02 -37.36 1.51
N THR A 441 -13.97 -36.04 1.27
CA THR A 441 -12.78 -35.39 0.70
C THR A 441 -11.69 -35.17 1.77
N PRO A 442 -10.43 -35.63 1.52
CA PRO A 442 -9.33 -35.38 2.44
C PRO A 442 -9.11 -33.89 2.72
N GLY A 443 -9.13 -33.51 4.01
CA GLY A 443 -8.98 -32.11 4.45
C GLY A 443 -10.30 -31.35 4.63
N LEU A 444 -11.43 -31.80 4.09
CA LEU A 444 -12.76 -31.17 4.28
C LEU A 444 -13.65 -31.91 5.31
N LYS A 445 -13.27 -33.11 5.70
CA LYS A 445 -14.05 -33.96 6.65
C LYS A 445 -14.40 -33.24 7.96
N ARG A 446 -13.47 -32.40 8.49
CA ARG A 446 -13.70 -31.63 9.72
C ARG A 446 -14.68 -30.49 9.54
N ILE A 447 -14.83 -29.98 8.33
CA ILE A 447 -15.65 -28.83 7.99
C ILE A 447 -17.08 -29.25 7.70
N ALA A 448 -17.28 -30.42 7.12
CA ALA A 448 -18.60 -30.93 6.70
C ALA A 448 -19.66 -30.89 7.83
N LYS A 449 -19.24 -31.11 9.08
CA LYS A 449 -20.12 -31.06 10.26
C LYS A 449 -20.59 -29.67 10.65
N TYR A 450 -19.91 -28.63 10.17
CA TYR A 450 -20.22 -27.22 10.48
C TYR A 450 -21.03 -26.54 9.41
N LEU A 451 -21.21 -27.18 8.23
CA LEU A 451 -21.92 -26.62 7.10
C LEU A 451 -23.38 -27.10 7.06
N GLN A 452 -24.30 -26.15 6.91
CA GLN A 452 -25.71 -26.38 6.63
C GLN A 452 -26.06 -25.77 5.27
N ILE A 453 -26.75 -26.53 4.42
CA ILE A 453 -27.20 -26.01 3.12
C ILE A 453 -28.43 -25.15 3.36
N VAL A 454 -28.35 -23.88 2.94
CA VAL A 454 -29.44 -22.90 3.03
C VAL A 454 -30.20 -22.85 1.74
N GLN A 455 -29.52 -22.90 0.61
CA GLN A 455 -30.12 -22.80 -0.71
C GLN A 455 -29.40 -23.72 -1.69
N LEU A 456 -30.18 -24.47 -2.49
CA LEU A 456 -29.66 -25.39 -3.48
C LEU A 456 -30.32 -25.07 -4.82
N GLU A 457 -29.57 -24.41 -5.69
CA GLU A 457 -29.95 -24.09 -7.06
C GLU A 457 -29.14 -24.93 -8.05
N ILE A 458 -29.52 -24.88 -9.33
CA ILE A 458 -28.88 -25.70 -10.36
C ILE A 458 -27.36 -25.47 -10.41
N ASN A 459 -26.90 -24.22 -10.35
CA ASN A 459 -25.48 -23.84 -10.47
C ASN A 459 -24.89 -23.13 -9.24
N THR A 460 -25.71 -22.93 -8.19
CA THR A 460 -25.26 -22.23 -6.97
C THR A 460 -25.73 -23.00 -5.74
N ILE A 461 -24.80 -23.23 -4.81
CA ILE A 461 -25.10 -23.87 -3.52
C ILE A 461 -24.64 -22.92 -2.41
N SER A 462 -25.58 -22.53 -1.56
CA SER A 462 -25.31 -21.66 -0.43
C SER A 462 -25.29 -22.43 0.88
N PHE A 463 -24.22 -22.25 1.64
CA PHE A 463 -24.05 -22.86 2.95
C PHE A 463 -24.06 -21.79 4.05
N ALA A 464 -24.62 -22.12 5.21
CA ALA A 464 -24.44 -21.38 6.44
C ALA A 464 -23.56 -22.17 7.41
N ILE A 465 -22.76 -21.46 8.20
CA ILE A 465 -21.95 -22.06 9.26
C ILE A 465 -22.83 -22.16 10.51
N ASN A 466 -22.94 -23.36 11.10
CA ASN A 466 -23.69 -23.57 12.33
C ASN A 466 -22.96 -22.95 13.55
N ASN A 467 -23.64 -22.87 14.69
CA ASN A 467 -23.11 -22.25 15.91
C ASN A 467 -21.79 -22.88 16.40
N GLU A 468 -21.58 -24.18 16.18
CA GLU A 468 -20.36 -24.88 16.57
C GLU A 468 -19.17 -24.55 15.66
N GLY A 469 -19.41 -24.08 14.46
CA GLY A 469 -18.38 -23.71 13.49
C GLY A 469 -17.90 -22.26 13.58
N ARG A 470 -18.49 -21.43 14.44
CA ARG A 470 -18.17 -19.99 14.56
C ARG A 470 -16.69 -19.71 14.83
N GLU A 471 -16.04 -20.47 15.69
CA GLU A 471 -14.61 -20.32 15.97
C GLU A 471 -13.71 -20.67 14.79
N SER A 472 -14.21 -21.43 13.83
CA SER A 472 -13.47 -21.88 12.64
C SER A 472 -13.90 -21.16 11.36
N THR A 473 -14.67 -20.09 11.44
CA THR A 473 -15.27 -19.37 10.30
C THR A 473 -14.23 -19.01 9.22
N ASN A 474 -13.13 -18.38 9.60
CA ASN A 474 -12.09 -17.98 8.65
C ASN A 474 -11.43 -19.18 7.93
N TYR A 475 -11.28 -20.30 8.63
CA TYR A 475 -10.75 -21.52 8.03
C TYR A 475 -11.75 -22.15 7.06
N ILE A 476 -13.04 -22.13 7.39
CA ILE A 476 -14.12 -22.68 6.55
C ILE A 476 -14.27 -21.83 5.28
N LEU A 477 -14.27 -20.49 5.39
CA LEU A 477 -14.31 -19.58 4.25
C LEU A 477 -13.11 -19.76 3.32
N ALA A 478 -11.92 -19.98 3.85
CA ALA A 478 -10.73 -20.25 3.04
C ALA A 478 -10.80 -21.54 2.22
N GLN A 479 -11.74 -22.45 2.53
CA GLN A 479 -11.94 -23.70 1.78
C GLN A 479 -13.08 -23.63 0.75
N GLU A 480 -13.74 -22.48 0.56
CA GLU A 480 -14.87 -22.28 -0.33
C GLU A 480 -14.58 -22.74 -1.76
N GLN A 481 -13.42 -22.38 -2.29
CA GLN A 481 -12.99 -22.77 -3.64
C GLN A 481 -12.83 -24.29 -3.78
N LYS A 482 -12.26 -24.95 -2.78
CA LYS A 482 -12.07 -26.40 -2.77
C LYS A 482 -13.40 -27.15 -2.65
N ILE A 483 -14.33 -26.62 -1.90
CA ILE A 483 -15.71 -27.14 -1.80
C ILE A 483 -16.41 -27.00 -3.16
N ALA A 484 -16.24 -25.85 -3.85
CA ALA A 484 -16.80 -25.64 -5.18
C ALA A 484 -16.22 -26.61 -6.22
N GLU A 485 -14.95 -26.93 -6.17
CA GLU A 485 -14.30 -27.94 -7.04
C GLU A 485 -14.88 -29.35 -6.83
N VAL A 486 -15.02 -29.78 -5.59
CA VAL A 486 -15.60 -31.08 -5.22
C VAL A 486 -17.03 -31.21 -5.71
N LEU A 487 -17.86 -30.18 -5.48
CA LEU A 487 -19.26 -30.17 -5.90
C LEU A 487 -19.40 -30.05 -7.43
N SER A 488 -18.51 -29.33 -8.09
CA SER A 488 -18.47 -29.25 -9.56
C SER A 488 -18.13 -30.60 -10.19
N THR A 489 -17.21 -31.33 -9.59
CA THR A 489 -16.85 -32.71 -10.03
C THR A 489 -18.04 -33.65 -9.82
N LEU A 490 -18.75 -33.59 -8.69
CA LEU A 490 -19.92 -34.41 -8.40
C LEU A 490 -21.07 -34.08 -9.34
N ALA A 491 -21.26 -32.78 -9.68
CA ALA A 491 -22.35 -32.32 -10.57
C ALA A 491 -22.02 -32.55 -12.05
N ASN A 492 -20.80 -32.82 -12.41
CA ASN A 492 -20.25 -32.83 -13.76
C ASN A 492 -20.52 -31.50 -14.52
N ARG A 493 -20.48 -30.39 -13.77
CA ARG A 493 -20.68 -29.01 -14.27
C ARG A 493 -20.11 -28.02 -13.26
N LYS A 494 -19.87 -26.77 -13.69
CA LYS A 494 -19.38 -25.70 -12.80
C LYS A 494 -20.47 -25.31 -11.79
N VAL A 495 -20.15 -25.48 -10.50
CA VAL A 495 -21.00 -25.09 -9.37
C VAL A 495 -20.31 -23.96 -8.62
N THR A 496 -21.03 -22.88 -8.38
CA THR A 496 -20.56 -21.79 -7.51
C THR A 496 -21.04 -22.05 -6.08
N VAL A 497 -20.15 -21.92 -5.13
CA VAL A 497 -20.45 -22.07 -3.71
C VAL A 497 -20.40 -20.71 -3.06
N SER A 498 -21.30 -20.43 -2.13
CA SER A 498 -21.24 -19.27 -1.24
C SER A 498 -21.42 -19.74 0.20
N ILE A 499 -20.56 -19.28 1.10
CA ILE A 499 -20.61 -19.64 2.52
C ILE A 499 -20.85 -18.38 3.33
N SER A 500 -21.95 -18.34 4.08
CA SER A 500 -22.27 -17.23 4.98
C SER A 500 -22.06 -17.64 6.44
N ALA A 501 -21.46 -16.73 7.23
CA ALA A 501 -21.46 -16.84 8.67
C ALA A 501 -22.81 -16.32 9.17
N SER A 502 -23.63 -17.19 9.76
CA SER A 502 -24.93 -16.81 10.38
C SER A 502 -24.72 -16.12 11.72
#